data_47fc7cda8ec1cf04eb817b91d682aa2e
#
_entry.id   47fc7cda8ec1cf04eb817b91d682aa2e
#
_cell.length_a   1.000
_cell.length_b   1.000
_cell.length_c   1.000
_cell.angle_alpha   90.00
_cell.angle_beta   90.00
_cell.angle_gamma   90.00
#
_symmetry.space_group_name_H-M   'P 1'
#
loop_
_entity.id
_entity.type
_entity.pdbx_description
1 polymer ?
#
loop_
_entity_poly.entity_id
_entity_poly.type
_entity_poly.pdbx_seq_one_letter_code
_entity_poly.pdbx_strand_id
1 'polypeptide(L)'
;MTPKLPVSVLVVIHTPALEVLLLERAQRPGFWQSVTGSLERPDEPPAAAARREVLEETGIDAGALRLEDWKLAHAFEIYAHWRGRFAAGTTHNTEHVFSLEVPARVEARLAPEEHRAQRWLPWAEAAATCFSWSNRDAIRMLPARARCA
;
A
#
# COMPACT_ATOMS: atom_id res chain seq x y z
N MET A 1 -13.59 20.48 -0.74
CA MET A 1 -12.75 19.31 -0.50
C MET A 1 -11.40 19.49 -1.19
N THR A 2 -10.33 19.27 -0.47
CA THR A 2 -8.99 19.39 -1.05
C THR A 2 -8.73 18.19 -1.97
N PRO A 3 -8.29 18.42 -3.21
CA PRO A 3 -7.94 17.32 -4.10
C PRO A 3 -6.77 16.49 -3.54
N LYS A 4 -6.77 15.20 -3.83
CA LYS A 4 -5.63 14.33 -3.51
C LYS A 4 -4.41 14.74 -4.32
N LEU A 5 -3.23 14.63 -3.73
CA LEU A 5 -1.99 14.80 -4.46
C LEU A 5 -1.69 13.57 -5.29
N PRO A 6 -1.17 13.72 -6.51
CA PRO A 6 -0.84 12.58 -7.38
C PRO A 6 0.52 11.96 -7.04
N VAL A 7 0.85 11.88 -5.76
CA VAL A 7 2.02 11.20 -5.22
C VAL A 7 1.53 10.39 -4.04
N SER A 8 1.82 9.10 -4.04
CA SER A 8 1.34 8.19 -3.01
C SER A 8 2.43 7.21 -2.59
N VAL A 9 2.11 6.43 -1.57
CA VAL A 9 2.94 5.34 -1.09
C VAL A 9 2.18 4.03 -1.21
N LEU A 10 2.90 2.95 -1.39
CA LEU A 10 2.41 1.58 -1.33
C LEU A 10 3.29 0.85 -0.34
N VAL A 11 2.68 0.22 0.67
CA VAL A 11 3.44 -0.51 1.69
C VAL A 11 3.02 -1.98 1.69
N VAL A 12 3.94 -2.85 1.29
CA VAL A 12 3.72 -4.29 1.34
C VAL A 12 4.09 -4.78 2.74
N ILE A 13 3.10 -5.19 3.51
CA ILE A 13 3.30 -5.71 4.87
C ILE A 13 3.43 -7.22 4.79
N HIS A 14 4.51 -7.77 5.34
CA HIS A 14 4.78 -9.20 5.22
C HIS A 14 5.44 -9.77 6.47
N THR A 15 5.34 -11.10 6.62
CA THR A 15 6.06 -11.86 7.64
C THR A 15 7.42 -12.30 7.10
N PRO A 16 8.33 -12.82 7.95
CA PRO A 16 9.58 -13.40 7.46
C PRO A 16 9.37 -14.56 6.48
N ALA A 17 8.25 -15.27 6.58
CA ALA A 17 7.90 -16.35 5.65
C ALA A 17 7.28 -15.84 4.34
N LEU A 18 7.25 -14.51 4.13
CA LEU A 18 6.71 -13.89 2.94
C LEU A 18 5.21 -14.12 2.73
N GLU A 19 4.48 -14.17 3.83
CA GLU A 19 3.02 -14.06 3.79
C GLU A 19 2.70 -12.57 3.80
N VAL A 20 1.77 -12.15 2.97
CA VAL A 20 1.48 -10.73 2.71
C VAL A 20 0.07 -10.40 3.18
N LEU A 21 -0.06 -9.27 3.85
CA LEU A 21 -1.36 -8.75 4.30
C LEU A 21 -2.02 -7.99 3.15
N LEU A 22 -3.24 -8.38 2.82
CA LEU A 22 -4.09 -7.65 1.88
C LEU A 22 -5.35 -7.17 2.57
N LEU A 23 -5.83 -6.01 2.13
CA LEU A 23 -7.04 -5.37 2.62
C LEU A 23 -8.03 -5.23 1.48
N GLU A 24 -9.31 -5.51 1.76
CA GLU A 24 -10.38 -5.36 0.76
C GLU A 24 -11.03 -3.99 0.90
N ARG A 25 -11.16 -3.27 -0.20
CA ARG A 25 -11.75 -1.93 -0.19
C ARG A 25 -13.24 -1.97 0.15
N ALA A 26 -13.66 -1.14 1.10
CA ALA A 26 -15.06 -1.08 1.52
C ALA A 26 -15.98 -0.63 0.39
N GLN A 27 -15.53 0.32 -0.44
CA GLN A 27 -16.32 0.90 -1.52
C GLN A 27 -16.22 0.15 -2.83
N ARG A 28 -15.35 -0.86 -2.90
CA ARG A 28 -15.12 -1.68 -4.09
C ARG A 28 -14.90 -3.13 -3.68
N PRO A 29 -15.97 -3.88 -3.34
CA PRO A 29 -15.84 -5.28 -2.96
C PRO A 29 -15.10 -6.09 -4.03
N GLY A 30 -14.20 -6.97 -3.59
CA GLY A 30 -13.34 -7.74 -4.48
C GLY A 30 -12.04 -7.05 -4.86
N PHE A 31 -11.86 -5.77 -4.53
CA PHE A 31 -10.61 -5.04 -4.79
C PHE A 31 -9.69 -5.17 -3.57
N TRP A 32 -8.74 -6.08 -3.66
CA TRP A 32 -7.74 -6.35 -2.63
C TRP A 32 -6.44 -5.61 -2.93
N GLN A 33 -5.81 -5.10 -1.89
CA GLN A 33 -4.61 -4.28 -2.03
C GLN A 33 -3.76 -4.28 -0.76
N SER A 34 -2.49 -3.91 -0.91
CA SER A 34 -1.64 -3.53 0.21
C SER A 34 -2.05 -2.15 0.73
N VAL A 35 -1.42 -1.69 1.82
CA VAL A 35 -1.65 -0.33 2.32
C VAL A 35 -1.21 0.68 1.27
N THR A 36 -2.05 1.66 0.99
CA THR A 36 -1.73 2.73 0.04
C THR A 36 -2.42 4.03 0.45
N GLY A 37 -1.82 5.15 0.11
CA GLY A 37 -2.41 6.44 0.36
C GLY A 37 -1.57 7.58 -0.21
N SER A 38 -2.22 8.71 -0.48
CA SER A 38 -1.56 9.91 -1.01
C SER A 38 -0.84 10.68 0.08
N LEU A 39 0.19 11.42 -0.31
CA LEU A 39 0.81 12.40 0.58
C LEU A 39 -0.25 13.42 1.00
N GLU A 40 -0.15 13.92 2.23
CA GLU A 40 -1.06 14.95 2.75
C GLU A 40 -0.67 16.34 2.26
N ARG A 41 0.61 16.53 2.00
CA ARG A 41 1.15 17.80 1.51
C ARG A 41 2.36 17.53 0.61
N PRO A 42 2.70 18.45 -0.30
CA PRO A 42 3.80 18.21 -1.25
C PRO A 42 5.16 17.95 -0.62
N ASP A 43 5.40 18.48 0.59
CA ASP A 43 6.69 18.33 1.27
C ASP A 43 6.71 17.18 2.30
N GLU A 44 5.64 16.40 2.41
CA GLU A 44 5.64 15.25 3.30
C GLU A 44 6.63 14.20 2.79
N PRO A 45 7.61 13.75 3.62
CA PRO A 45 8.50 12.68 3.18
C PRO A 45 7.71 11.40 2.91
N PRO A 46 7.95 10.70 1.80
CA PRO A 46 7.24 9.45 1.52
C PRO A 46 7.28 8.42 2.66
N ALA A 47 8.42 8.29 3.36
CA ALA A 47 8.51 7.38 4.51
C ALA A 47 7.58 7.77 5.64
N ALA A 48 7.38 9.08 5.88
CA ALA A 48 6.44 9.56 6.89
C ALA A 48 4.99 9.22 6.48
N ALA A 49 4.67 9.42 5.20
CA ALA A 49 3.36 9.05 4.66
C ALA A 49 3.12 7.54 4.80
N ALA A 50 4.15 6.72 4.52
CA ALA A 50 4.06 5.27 4.66
C ALA A 50 3.71 4.87 6.10
N ARG A 51 4.41 5.43 7.10
CA ARG A 51 4.12 5.15 8.51
C ARG A 51 2.72 5.57 8.90
N ARG A 52 2.31 6.76 8.45
CA ARG A 52 0.97 7.30 8.75
C ARG A 52 -0.13 6.42 8.17
N GLU A 53 0.00 6.04 6.90
CA GLU A 53 -1.01 5.21 6.25
C GLU A 53 -1.09 3.81 6.86
N VAL A 54 0.04 3.21 7.21
CA VAL A 54 0.06 1.91 7.89
C VAL A 54 -0.70 2.00 9.21
N LEU A 55 -0.44 3.03 10.01
CA LEU A 55 -1.10 3.21 11.29
C LEU A 55 -2.61 3.43 11.11
N GLU A 56 -3.00 4.29 10.16
CA GLU A 56 -4.39 4.60 9.91
C GLU A 56 -5.18 3.38 9.41
N GLU A 57 -4.58 2.59 8.53
CA GLU A 57 -5.29 1.49 7.87
C GLU A 57 -5.23 0.18 8.62
N THR A 58 -4.22 -0.03 9.47
CA THR A 58 -4.02 -1.33 10.14
C THR A 58 -3.84 -1.25 11.64
N GLY A 59 -3.57 -0.07 12.20
CA GLY A 59 -3.23 0.08 13.61
C GLY A 59 -1.80 -0.34 13.95
N ILE A 60 -1.00 -0.74 12.97
CA ILE A 60 0.38 -1.16 13.20
C ILE A 60 1.29 0.07 13.32
N ASP A 61 2.14 0.10 14.35
CA ASP A 61 3.15 1.14 14.51
C ASP A 61 4.42 0.75 13.75
N ALA A 62 4.57 1.29 12.54
CA ALA A 62 5.73 1.00 11.71
C ALA A 62 7.03 1.56 12.28
N GLY A 63 6.96 2.55 13.20
CA GLY A 63 8.15 3.12 13.82
C GLY A 63 8.91 2.14 14.69
N ALA A 64 8.24 1.10 15.19
CA ALA A 64 8.85 0.05 16.01
C ALA A 64 9.33 -1.14 15.18
N LEU A 65 9.15 -1.09 13.85
CA LEU A 65 9.42 -2.19 12.95
C LEU A 65 10.35 -1.75 11.82
N ARG A 66 10.71 -2.71 10.97
CA ARG A 66 11.61 -2.47 9.85
C ARG A 66 10.84 -2.05 8.60
N LEU A 67 10.78 -0.74 8.38
CA LEU A 67 10.21 -0.16 7.16
C LEU A 67 11.34 0.04 6.15
N GLU A 68 11.23 -0.60 4.99
CA GLU A 68 12.23 -0.51 3.93
C GLU A 68 11.71 0.39 2.80
N ASP A 69 12.48 1.42 2.47
CA ASP A 69 12.21 2.24 1.28
C ASP A 69 12.91 1.56 0.10
N TRP A 70 12.14 1.13 -0.88
CA TRP A 70 12.70 0.39 -2.02
C TRP A 70 13.43 1.29 -3.02
N LYS A 71 13.34 2.62 -2.87
CA LYS A 71 13.88 3.57 -3.84
C LYS A 71 13.35 3.30 -5.24
N LEU A 72 12.10 2.87 -5.30
CA LEU A 72 11.39 2.51 -6.52
C LEU A 72 10.05 3.23 -6.51
N ALA A 73 9.67 3.77 -7.66
CA ALA A 73 8.35 4.37 -7.83
C ALA A 73 7.74 3.89 -9.13
N HIS A 74 6.42 3.69 -9.09
CA HIS A 74 5.63 3.40 -10.28
C HIS A 74 4.89 4.66 -10.68
N ALA A 75 4.91 5.00 -11.98
CA ALA A 75 4.03 6.01 -12.53
C ALA A 75 2.93 5.29 -13.30
N PHE A 76 1.68 5.53 -12.93
CA PHE A 76 0.57 4.84 -13.59
C PHE A 76 -0.59 5.79 -13.85
N GLU A 77 -1.39 5.43 -14.85
CA GLU A 77 -2.61 6.16 -15.16
C GLU A 77 -3.65 5.88 -14.10
N ILE A 78 -4.26 6.94 -13.56
CA ILE A 78 -5.30 6.82 -12.55
C ILE A 78 -6.55 6.24 -13.19
N TYR A 79 -7.15 5.23 -12.57
CA TYR A 79 -8.41 4.66 -13.03
C TYR A 79 -9.46 5.77 -13.17
N ALA A 80 -10.22 5.74 -14.25
CA ALA A 80 -11.19 6.79 -14.57
C ALA A 80 -12.16 7.07 -13.41
N HIS A 81 -12.60 6.02 -12.72
CA HIS A 81 -13.56 6.17 -11.62
C HIS A 81 -12.97 6.86 -10.37
N TRP A 82 -11.65 7.05 -10.31
CA TRP A 82 -11.00 7.73 -9.18
C TRP A 82 -10.42 9.10 -9.54
N ARG A 83 -10.44 9.49 -10.81
CA ARG A 83 -9.86 10.77 -11.23
C ARG A 83 -10.51 11.98 -10.58
N GLY A 84 -11.80 11.89 -10.25
CA GLY A 84 -12.51 12.98 -9.59
C GLY A 84 -11.98 13.35 -8.21
N ARG A 85 -11.14 12.50 -7.60
CA ARG A 85 -10.53 12.80 -6.31
C ARG A 85 -9.32 13.73 -6.43
N PHE A 86 -8.84 13.97 -7.65
CA PHE A 86 -7.63 14.74 -7.92
C PHE A 86 -7.99 16.06 -8.59
N ALA A 87 -7.03 16.98 -8.65
CA ALA A 87 -7.23 18.25 -9.35
C ALA A 87 -7.54 17.98 -10.83
N ALA A 88 -8.35 18.87 -11.44
CA ALA A 88 -8.72 18.74 -12.84
C ALA A 88 -7.46 18.63 -13.72
N GLY A 89 -7.48 17.70 -14.67
CA GLY A 89 -6.35 17.47 -15.57
C GLY A 89 -5.32 16.48 -15.06
N THR A 90 -5.43 16.01 -13.82
CA THR A 90 -4.54 15.01 -13.26
C THR A 90 -4.90 13.64 -13.83
N THR A 91 -3.95 12.99 -14.52
CA THR A 91 -4.18 11.69 -15.15
C THR A 91 -3.28 10.59 -14.61
N HIS A 92 -2.13 10.96 -14.04
CA HIS A 92 -1.12 10.00 -13.57
C HIS A 92 -0.77 10.23 -12.11
N ASN A 93 -0.41 9.14 -11.43
CA ASN A 93 0.05 9.14 -10.04
C ASN A 93 1.42 8.49 -9.97
N THR A 94 2.29 9.04 -9.10
CA THR A 94 3.60 8.43 -8.79
C THR A 94 3.48 7.75 -7.44
N GLU A 95 3.73 6.44 -7.41
CA GLU A 95 3.58 5.62 -6.22
C GLU A 95 4.93 5.10 -5.75
N HIS A 96 5.37 5.56 -4.57
CA HIS A 96 6.62 5.10 -3.95
C HIS A 96 6.40 3.80 -3.21
N VAL A 97 7.27 2.82 -3.43
CA VAL A 97 7.10 1.46 -2.90
C VAL A 97 7.93 1.25 -1.64
N PHE A 98 7.29 0.68 -0.62
CA PHE A 98 7.90 0.30 0.65
C PHE A 98 7.50 -1.12 1.01
N SER A 99 8.28 -1.76 1.87
CA SER A 99 7.84 -2.97 2.56
C SER A 99 8.00 -2.81 4.06
N LEU A 100 7.16 -3.52 4.81
CA LEU A 100 7.20 -3.53 6.27
C LEU A 100 7.18 -4.98 6.74
N GLU A 101 8.25 -5.42 7.41
CA GLU A 101 8.28 -6.76 7.96
C GLU A 101 7.69 -6.75 9.37
N VAL A 102 6.72 -7.64 9.61
CA VAL A 102 6.18 -7.90 10.94
C VAL A 102 6.63 -9.29 11.39
N PRO A 103 6.85 -9.51 12.70
CA PRO A 103 7.38 -10.80 13.19
C PRO A 103 6.49 -12.00 12.91
N ALA A 104 5.18 -11.79 12.86
CA ALA A 104 4.18 -12.83 12.64
C ALA A 104 2.91 -12.18 12.10
N ARG A 105 1.98 -13.01 11.65
CA ARG A 105 0.66 -12.51 11.25
C ARG A 105 0.02 -11.80 12.44
N VAL A 106 -0.51 -10.63 12.19
CA VAL A 106 -1.28 -9.87 13.17
C VAL A 106 -2.66 -9.59 12.61
N GLU A 107 -3.63 -9.46 13.49
CA GLU A 107 -4.96 -8.99 13.06
C GLU A 107 -4.92 -7.48 13.01
N ALA A 108 -5.11 -6.92 11.82
CA ALA A 108 -5.12 -5.47 11.63
C ALA A 108 -6.41 -4.88 12.19
N ARG A 109 -6.30 -3.66 12.74
CA ARG A 109 -7.46 -2.88 13.13
C ARG A 109 -7.84 -2.01 11.95
N LEU A 110 -8.88 -2.43 11.22
CA LEU A 110 -9.29 -1.78 9.99
C LEU A 110 -10.04 -0.48 10.25
N ALA A 111 -9.88 0.50 9.33
CA ALA A 111 -10.74 1.66 9.24
C ALA A 111 -11.95 1.26 8.40
N PRO A 112 -13.15 1.10 9.00
CA PRO A 112 -14.28 0.46 8.32
C PRO A 112 -14.77 1.21 7.08
N GLU A 113 -14.59 2.53 7.04
CA GLU A 113 -14.97 3.33 5.87
C GLU A 113 -14.02 3.15 4.69
N GLU A 114 -12.84 2.61 4.92
CA GLU A 114 -11.84 2.38 3.87
C GLU A 114 -11.72 0.91 3.49
N HIS A 115 -11.67 0.03 4.48
CA HIS A 115 -11.47 -1.41 4.26
C HIS A 115 -12.44 -2.24 5.09
N ARG A 116 -12.96 -3.31 4.49
CA ARG A 116 -13.99 -4.15 5.09
C ARG A 116 -13.50 -5.52 5.52
N ALA A 117 -12.35 -5.98 5.02
CA ALA A 117 -11.81 -7.31 5.31
C ALA A 117 -10.31 -7.31 5.16
N GLN A 118 -9.68 -8.30 5.77
CA GLN A 118 -8.25 -8.51 5.71
C GLN A 118 -7.94 -9.99 5.48
N ARG A 119 -6.79 -10.25 4.86
CA ARG A 119 -6.37 -11.62 4.54
C ARG A 119 -4.86 -11.68 4.48
N TRP A 120 -4.28 -12.72 5.08
CA TRP A 120 -2.87 -13.03 4.93
C TRP A 120 -2.72 -14.15 3.91
N LEU A 121 -1.92 -13.94 2.86
CA LEU A 121 -1.71 -14.91 1.80
C LEU A 121 -0.22 -15.08 1.51
N PRO A 122 0.23 -16.28 1.09
CA PRO A 122 1.58 -16.41 0.54
C PRO A 122 1.78 -15.40 -0.58
N TRP A 123 3.00 -14.89 -0.73
CA TRP A 123 3.24 -13.76 -1.64
C TRP A 123 2.74 -14.00 -3.07
N ALA A 124 2.88 -15.21 -3.61
CA ALA A 124 2.44 -15.49 -4.98
C ALA A 124 0.92 -15.38 -5.13
N GLU A 125 0.17 -15.91 -4.14
CA GLU A 125 -1.29 -15.78 -4.12
C GLU A 125 -1.71 -14.33 -3.89
N ALA A 126 -1.01 -13.64 -3.00
CA ALA A 126 -1.29 -12.23 -2.73
C ALA A 126 -1.13 -11.39 -4.00
N ALA A 127 -0.05 -11.61 -4.76
CA ALA A 127 0.18 -10.93 -6.02
C ALA A 127 -0.96 -11.18 -7.01
N ALA A 128 -1.41 -12.44 -7.11
CA ALA A 128 -2.50 -12.81 -8.01
C ALA A 128 -3.86 -12.24 -7.57
N THR A 129 -4.02 -11.91 -6.30
CA THR A 129 -5.28 -11.42 -5.74
C THR A 129 -5.42 -9.90 -5.87
N CYS A 130 -4.31 -9.16 -5.95
CA CYS A 130 -4.35 -7.69 -6.05
C CYS A 130 -5.03 -7.21 -7.32
N PHE A 131 -5.81 -6.13 -7.18
CA PHE A 131 -6.51 -5.56 -8.33
C PHE A 131 -5.62 -4.69 -9.21
N SER A 132 -4.54 -4.09 -8.66
CA SER A 132 -3.68 -3.19 -9.43
C SER A 132 -2.38 -3.86 -9.85
N TRP A 133 -1.90 -3.51 -11.05
CA TRP A 133 -0.67 -4.07 -11.57
C TRP A 133 0.56 -3.65 -10.77
N SER A 134 0.58 -2.41 -10.26
CA SER A 134 1.73 -1.91 -9.51
C SER A 134 1.88 -2.63 -8.18
N ASN A 135 0.78 -2.92 -7.50
CA ASN A 135 0.77 -3.69 -6.27
C ASN A 135 1.23 -5.13 -6.52
N ARG A 136 0.69 -5.75 -7.58
CA ARG A 136 1.09 -7.10 -7.99
C ARG A 136 2.59 -7.17 -8.26
N ASP A 137 3.12 -6.22 -9.02
CA ASP A 137 4.54 -6.21 -9.38
C ASP A 137 5.42 -6.01 -8.16
N ALA A 138 5.02 -5.13 -7.23
CA ALA A 138 5.74 -4.92 -5.97
C ALA A 138 5.81 -6.23 -5.17
N ILE A 139 4.69 -6.94 -5.02
CA ILE A 139 4.66 -8.20 -4.26
C ILE A 139 5.54 -9.24 -4.94
N ARG A 140 5.55 -9.31 -6.27
CA ARG A 140 6.41 -10.23 -7.02
C ARG A 140 7.90 -9.95 -6.82
N MET A 141 8.26 -8.71 -6.52
CA MET A 141 9.65 -8.34 -6.23
C MET A 141 10.04 -8.65 -4.78
N LEU A 142 9.07 -8.89 -3.91
CA LEU A 142 9.32 -9.06 -2.47
C LEU A 142 10.34 -10.14 -2.14
N PRO A 143 10.31 -11.34 -2.73
CA PRO A 143 11.29 -12.37 -2.38
C PRO A 143 12.74 -11.93 -2.63
N ALA A 144 13.00 -11.21 -3.72
CA ALA A 144 14.33 -10.69 -4.01
C ALA A 144 14.72 -9.56 -3.07
N ARG A 145 13.77 -8.65 -2.78
CA ARG A 145 14.03 -7.52 -1.89
C ARG A 145 14.29 -7.97 -0.46
N ALA A 146 13.51 -8.93 0.03
CA ALA A 146 13.65 -9.45 1.39
C ALA A 146 15.01 -10.13 1.60
N ARG A 147 15.57 -10.77 0.56
CA ARG A 147 16.89 -11.40 0.64
C ARG A 147 18.03 -10.39 0.64
N CYS A 148 17.81 -9.22 0.07
CA CYS A 148 18.82 -8.16 0.00
C CYS A 148 18.85 -7.26 1.24
N ALA A 149 17.86 -7.40 2.09
CA ALA A 149 17.71 -6.56 3.27
C ALA A 149 18.58 -6.98 4.44
#